data_5a47cbdd1f8ae57a108910886a333aff
#
_entry.id   5a47cbdd1f8ae57a108910886a333aff
#
_cell.length_a   1.000
_cell.length_b   1.000
_cell.length_c   1.000
_cell.angle_alpha   90.00
_cell.angle_beta   90.00
_cell.angle_gamma   90.00
#
_symmetry.space_group_name_H-M   'P 1'
#
loop_
_entity.id
_entity.type
_entity.pdbx_description
1 polymer ?
#
loop_
_entity_poly.entity_id
_entity_poly.type
_entity_poly.pdbx_seq_one_letter_code
_entity_poly.pdbx_strand_id
1 'polypeptide(L)'
;MTKLWIALPFVLLCAFAGLAQSETTVLDQSGQSVAISLPVETIVSVHGIGTYYVYALGAGNRLTIAYYVGLKAVSKASAAMLRWEPRLPEILSFGDPNIEELVASGAQLVLADGSQHEAVAEQLRELGIPVVLYHAETPDELKEAVTLTASFLGPDAETKADAFIADYDRMVDAVSDDLASLRPDDRARVLFIGTSSTRVISNEMYQTDLIEAAGGSSVSSELFGSWNEVNLEQILLWDPEIIVIAPYGPIQPADILENPDWQSLDAVQSGRVYRMPRLIAPIDTPVPESLLGIAWMAKVFYPELVTLDLAQEVVCFYADYYQFTLTDEELAQMTRP
;
A
#
# COMPACT_ATOMS: atom_id res chain seq x y z
N MET A 1 -66.02 51.35 19.62
CA MET A 1 -64.79 50.95 20.30
C MET A 1 -64.19 49.76 19.53
N THR A 2 -63.33 50.10 18.56
CA THR A 2 -62.73 49.11 17.62
C THR A 2 -61.30 48.83 18.13
N LYS A 3 -61.01 47.60 18.56
CA LYS A 3 -59.70 47.17 18.99
C LYS A 3 -58.87 46.70 17.76
N LEU A 4 -57.83 47.47 17.48
CA LEU A 4 -56.85 47.16 16.47
C LEU A 4 -55.81 46.15 17.06
N TRP A 5 -55.71 44.96 16.43
CA TRP A 5 -54.66 43.97 16.75
C TRP A 5 -53.47 44.18 15.82
N ILE A 6 -52.37 44.58 16.38
CA ILE A 6 -51.08 44.69 15.64
C ILE A 6 -50.41 43.32 15.75
N ALA A 7 -50.34 42.61 14.66
CA ALA A 7 -49.56 41.38 14.55
C ALA A 7 -48.08 41.72 14.31
N LEU A 8 -47.21 41.38 15.24
CA LEU A 8 -45.75 41.50 15.12
C LEU A 8 -45.26 40.32 14.27
N PRO A 9 -44.48 40.50 13.18
CA PRO A 9 -43.87 39.39 12.49
C PRO A 9 -42.69 38.82 13.31
N PHE A 10 -42.76 37.55 13.62
CA PHE A 10 -41.68 36.79 14.25
C PHE A 10 -40.65 36.45 13.15
N VAL A 11 -39.54 37.17 13.10
CA VAL A 11 -38.42 36.86 12.19
C VAL A 11 -37.64 35.73 12.82
N LEU A 12 -37.78 34.54 12.26
CA LEU A 12 -36.97 33.35 12.62
C LEU A 12 -35.57 33.54 12.09
N LEU A 13 -34.63 33.96 12.91
CA LEU A 13 -33.20 34.03 12.58
C LEU A 13 -32.64 32.61 12.60
N CYS A 14 -32.56 31.96 11.42
CA CYS A 14 -31.80 30.72 11.26
C CYS A 14 -30.32 31.07 11.41
N ALA A 15 -29.76 30.82 12.58
CA ALA A 15 -28.33 30.81 12.79
C ALA A 15 -27.77 29.62 12.02
N PHE A 16 -27.17 29.84 10.87
CA PHE A 16 -26.24 28.90 10.27
C PHE A 16 -25.02 28.83 11.21
N ALA A 17 -24.94 27.78 12.01
CA ALA A 17 -23.71 27.39 12.65
C ALA A 17 -22.75 26.95 11.53
N GLY A 18 -21.96 27.90 11.01
CA GLY A 18 -20.82 27.56 10.19
C GLY A 18 -19.91 26.66 11.05
N LEU A 19 -19.65 25.44 10.62
CA LEU A 19 -18.61 24.63 11.20
C LEU A 19 -17.33 25.46 11.19
N ALA A 20 -16.78 25.71 12.37
CA ALA A 20 -15.53 26.45 12.49
C ALA A 20 -14.46 25.62 11.76
N GLN A 21 -13.99 26.15 10.63
CA GLN A 21 -12.89 25.56 9.90
C GLN A 21 -11.66 25.65 10.78
N SER A 22 -11.13 24.51 11.23
CA SER A 22 -9.87 24.46 11.95
C SER A 22 -8.75 24.17 10.94
N GLU A 23 -7.54 24.51 11.31
CA GLU A 23 -6.35 24.24 10.51
C GLU A 23 -5.39 23.38 11.32
N THR A 24 -4.78 22.39 10.69
CA THR A 24 -3.66 21.63 11.24
C THR A 24 -2.43 21.83 10.39
N THR A 25 -1.26 21.70 10.97
CA THR A 25 0.01 21.71 10.26
C THR A 25 0.68 20.36 10.47
N VAL A 26 1.01 19.68 9.38
CA VAL A 26 1.72 18.42 9.41
C VAL A 26 3.10 18.57 8.81
N LEU A 27 4.06 17.76 9.25
CA LEU A 27 5.35 17.60 8.60
C LEU A 27 5.25 16.39 7.67
N ASP A 28 5.42 16.60 6.36
CA ASP A 28 5.40 15.50 5.40
C ASP A 28 6.74 14.74 5.37
N GLN A 29 6.78 13.60 4.68
CA GLN A 29 7.99 12.77 4.64
C GLN A 29 9.13 13.37 3.77
N SER A 30 8.89 14.51 3.09
CA SER A 30 9.96 15.33 2.49
C SER A 30 10.55 16.37 3.45
N GLY A 31 10.02 16.46 4.69
CA GLY A 31 10.40 17.44 5.69
C GLY A 31 9.77 18.81 5.52
N GLN A 32 8.70 18.94 4.71
CA GLN A 32 7.97 20.20 4.53
C GLN A 32 6.78 20.29 5.45
N SER A 33 6.56 21.49 6.02
CA SER A 33 5.37 21.82 6.81
C SER A 33 4.20 22.15 5.88
N VAL A 34 3.11 21.41 5.99
CA VAL A 34 1.91 21.56 5.16
C VAL A 34 0.74 21.97 6.05
N ALA A 35 0.17 23.17 5.81
CA ALA A 35 -1.04 23.63 6.47
C ALA A 35 -2.28 23.06 5.75
N ILE A 36 -3.17 22.41 6.51
CA ILE A 36 -4.34 21.69 5.97
C ILE A 36 -5.58 22.17 6.71
N SER A 37 -6.56 22.66 5.96
CA SER A 37 -7.88 23.04 6.48
C SER A 37 -8.72 21.81 6.80
N LEU A 38 -9.31 21.75 7.99
CA LEU A 38 -10.13 20.63 8.46
C LEU A 38 -11.63 21.00 8.52
N PRO A 39 -12.52 20.05 8.29
CA PRO A 39 -12.28 18.67 7.85
C PRO A 39 -11.86 18.59 6.38
N VAL A 40 -11.02 17.60 6.04
CA VAL A 40 -10.67 17.29 4.65
C VAL A 40 -11.75 16.36 4.08
N GLU A 41 -12.55 16.85 3.15
CA GLU A 41 -13.68 16.11 2.55
C GLU A 41 -13.37 15.66 1.11
N THR A 42 -12.39 16.31 0.44
CA THR A 42 -12.04 16.06 -0.95
C THR A 42 -10.55 15.84 -1.09
N ILE A 43 -10.17 14.61 -1.38
CA ILE A 43 -8.77 14.17 -1.51
C ILE A 43 -8.53 13.70 -2.94
N VAL A 44 -7.42 14.15 -3.51
CA VAL A 44 -6.83 13.58 -4.72
C VAL A 44 -5.56 12.83 -4.33
N SER A 45 -5.42 11.60 -4.79
CA SER A 45 -4.18 10.85 -4.65
C SER A 45 -3.58 10.54 -6.01
N VAL A 46 -2.48 11.20 -6.34
CA VAL A 46 -1.63 10.87 -7.50
C VAL A 46 -0.52 9.89 -7.12
N HIS A 47 -0.43 9.51 -5.85
CA HIS A 47 0.45 8.48 -5.32
C HIS A 47 -0.32 7.17 -5.10
N GLY A 48 -0.09 6.18 -5.97
CA GLY A 48 -0.84 4.93 -5.91
C GLY A 48 -0.77 4.20 -4.57
N ILE A 49 0.34 4.31 -3.86
CA ILE A 49 0.53 3.77 -2.50
C ILE A 49 -0.30 4.57 -1.49
N GLY A 50 -0.22 5.91 -1.50
CA GLY A 50 -0.97 6.78 -0.60
C GLY A 50 -2.49 6.64 -0.71
N THR A 51 -3.00 6.21 -1.88
CA THR A 51 -4.42 5.87 -2.05
C THR A 51 -4.86 4.79 -1.07
N TYR A 52 -4.06 3.75 -0.86
CA TYR A 52 -4.40 2.65 0.04
C TYR A 52 -4.34 3.06 1.52
N TYR A 53 -3.53 4.05 1.90
CA TYR A 53 -3.55 4.63 3.26
C TYR A 53 -4.92 5.24 3.57
N VAL A 54 -5.47 6.03 2.64
CA VAL A 54 -6.78 6.66 2.80
C VAL A 54 -7.88 5.61 2.97
N TYR A 55 -7.84 4.52 2.20
CA TYR A 55 -8.81 3.43 2.35
C TYR A 55 -8.69 2.70 3.68
N ALA A 56 -7.49 2.30 4.06
CA ALA A 56 -7.26 1.56 5.31
C ALA A 56 -7.69 2.36 6.55
N LEU A 57 -7.57 3.68 6.46
CA LEU A 57 -8.01 4.61 7.51
C LEU A 57 -9.52 4.94 7.45
N GLY A 58 -10.27 4.31 6.52
CA GLY A 58 -11.72 4.43 6.42
C GLY A 58 -12.23 5.69 5.73
N ALA A 59 -11.36 6.42 5.02
CA ALA A 59 -11.69 7.68 4.35
C ALA A 59 -11.73 7.56 2.81
N GLY A 60 -11.81 6.35 2.26
CA GLY A 60 -11.83 6.11 0.82
C GLY A 60 -12.92 6.86 0.08
N ASN A 61 -14.06 7.12 0.73
CA ASN A 61 -15.17 7.91 0.18
C ASN A 61 -14.81 9.38 -0.10
N ARG A 62 -13.74 9.91 0.48
CA ARG A 62 -13.23 11.29 0.24
C ARG A 62 -12.35 11.38 -1.01
N LEU A 63 -11.94 10.26 -1.61
CA LEU A 63 -11.17 10.23 -2.85
C LEU A 63 -12.04 10.61 -4.04
N THR A 64 -11.60 11.60 -4.82
CA THR A 64 -12.26 12.08 -6.06
C THR A 64 -11.45 11.76 -7.30
N ILE A 65 -10.13 11.71 -7.18
CA ILE A 65 -9.20 11.17 -8.18
C ILE A 65 -8.22 10.27 -7.42
N ALA A 66 -8.02 9.04 -7.90
CA ALA A 66 -7.16 8.09 -7.25
C ALA A 66 -6.32 7.29 -8.25
N TYR A 67 -5.03 7.26 -8.01
CA TYR A 67 -4.09 6.38 -8.69
C TYR A 67 -3.95 5.10 -7.87
N TYR A 68 -3.77 3.98 -8.56
CA TYR A 68 -3.58 2.67 -7.93
C TYR A 68 -2.34 2.00 -8.50
N VAL A 69 -1.54 1.37 -7.65
CA VAL A 69 -0.29 0.73 -8.08
C VAL A 69 -0.55 -0.26 -9.22
N GLY A 70 0.07 0.00 -10.36
CA GLY A 70 0.02 -0.89 -11.53
C GLY A 70 -1.32 -0.96 -12.26
N LEU A 71 -2.34 -0.17 -11.88
CA LEU A 71 -3.64 -0.13 -12.57
C LEU A 71 -3.70 1.04 -13.54
N LYS A 72 -3.74 0.75 -14.83
CA LYS A 72 -3.74 1.74 -15.92
C LYS A 72 -5.02 1.73 -16.77
N ALA A 73 -6.05 1.02 -16.36
CA ALA A 73 -7.37 1.01 -16.98
C ALA A 73 -8.37 0.25 -16.10
N VAL A 74 -9.63 0.68 -16.07
CA VAL A 74 -10.71 -0.03 -15.35
C VAL A 74 -10.86 -1.48 -15.83
N SER A 75 -10.67 -1.74 -17.14
CA SER A 75 -10.73 -3.08 -17.72
C SER A 75 -9.64 -4.05 -17.24
N LYS A 76 -8.66 -3.55 -16.48
CA LYS A 76 -7.59 -4.35 -15.87
C LYS A 76 -7.80 -4.56 -14.35
N ALA A 77 -8.82 -3.92 -13.78
CA ALA A 77 -9.19 -4.14 -12.40
C ALA A 77 -9.77 -5.55 -12.20
N SER A 78 -9.45 -6.17 -11.07
CA SER A 78 -10.04 -7.46 -10.69
C SER A 78 -11.53 -7.29 -10.35
N ALA A 79 -12.30 -8.39 -10.38
CA ALA A 79 -13.68 -8.38 -9.92
C ALA A 79 -13.78 -8.00 -8.44
N ALA A 80 -12.82 -8.42 -7.62
CA ALA A 80 -12.71 -8.03 -6.22
C ALA A 80 -12.57 -6.51 -6.06
N MET A 81 -11.66 -5.89 -6.83
CA MET A 81 -11.42 -4.46 -6.78
C MET A 81 -12.65 -3.64 -7.19
N LEU A 82 -13.37 -4.06 -8.26
CA LEU A 82 -14.62 -3.41 -8.69
C LEU A 82 -15.76 -3.57 -7.67
N ARG A 83 -15.76 -4.68 -6.92
CA ARG A 83 -16.75 -4.91 -5.85
C ARG A 83 -16.40 -4.11 -4.59
N TRP A 84 -15.11 -3.96 -4.29
CA TRP A 84 -14.62 -3.19 -3.16
C TRP A 84 -14.79 -1.68 -3.38
N GLU A 85 -14.43 -1.15 -4.57
CA GLU A 85 -14.61 0.26 -4.94
C GLU A 85 -15.48 0.38 -6.21
N PRO A 86 -16.81 0.43 -6.05
CA PRO A 86 -17.73 0.57 -7.19
C PRO A 86 -17.57 1.88 -7.98
N ARG A 87 -17.02 2.94 -7.34
CA ARG A 87 -16.72 4.24 -7.99
C ARG A 87 -15.41 4.21 -8.80
N LEU A 88 -14.68 3.08 -8.81
CA LEU A 88 -13.42 2.96 -9.52
C LEU A 88 -13.47 3.51 -10.97
N PRO A 89 -14.53 3.28 -11.77
CA PRO A 89 -14.64 3.83 -13.12
C PRO A 89 -14.67 5.37 -13.17
N GLU A 90 -15.07 6.00 -12.08
CA GLU A 90 -15.24 7.46 -11.98
C GLU A 90 -13.99 8.14 -11.42
N ILE A 91 -13.29 7.49 -10.48
CA ILE A 91 -12.17 8.10 -9.74
C ILE A 91 -10.79 7.64 -10.22
N LEU A 92 -10.70 6.55 -11.00
CA LEU A 92 -9.41 6.04 -11.48
C LEU A 92 -8.75 7.03 -12.43
N SER A 93 -7.55 7.45 -12.09
CA SER A 93 -6.63 8.13 -13.00
C SER A 93 -5.28 7.44 -13.06
N PHE A 94 -4.47 7.73 -14.08
CA PHE A 94 -3.15 7.13 -14.30
C PHE A 94 -2.32 7.99 -15.26
N GLY A 95 -1.03 7.74 -15.31
CA GLY A 95 -0.08 8.51 -16.12
C GLY A 95 0.41 9.77 -15.39
N ASP A 96 0.91 10.75 -16.14
CA ASP A 96 1.38 11.99 -15.54
C ASP A 96 0.22 12.81 -14.99
N PRO A 97 0.30 13.36 -13.76
CA PRO A 97 -0.76 14.18 -13.19
C PRO A 97 -1.02 15.44 -14.00
N ASN A 98 -2.29 15.70 -14.33
CA ASN A 98 -2.72 16.89 -15.03
C ASN A 98 -3.15 17.96 -14.02
N ILE A 99 -2.38 19.05 -13.91
CA ILE A 99 -2.64 20.14 -12.96
C ILE A 99 -4.05 20.75 -13.14
N GLU A 100 -4.50 20.96 -14.38
CA GLU A 100 -5.82 21.54 -14.65
C GLU A 100 -6.95 20.63 -14.15
N GLU A 101 -6.81 19.31 -14.33
CA GLU A 101 -7.75 18.31 -13.83
C GLU A 101 -7.76 18.29 -12.30
N LEU A 102 -6.58 18.30 -11.68
CA LEU A 102 -6.44 18.29 -10.20
C LEU A 102 -7.07 19.55 -9.59
N VAL A 103 -6.85 20.71 -10.18
CA VAL A 103 -7.51 21.98 -9.74
C VAL A 103 -9.01 21.92 -9.96
N ALA A 104 -9.46 21.45 -11.12
CA ALA A 104 -10.89 21.37 -11.46
C ALA A 104 -11.66 20.37 -10.59
N SER A 105 -10.98 19.37 -10.00
CA SER A 105 -11.58 18.39 -9.08
C SER A 105 -12.04 19.00 -7.75
N GLY A 106 -11.61 20.23 -7.43
CA GLY A 106 -11.90 20.88 -6.16
C GLY A 106 -11.16 20.23 -4.96
N ALA A 107 -10.01 19.64 -5.21
CA ALA A 107 -9.19 19.00 -4.17
C ALA A 107 -8.86 19.96 -3.04
N GLN A 108 -9.18 19.57 -1.80
CA GLN A 108 -8.73 20.26 -0.61
C GLN A 108 -7.32 19.81 -0.18
N LEU A 109 -6.91 18.64 -0.61
CA LEU A 109 -5.61 18.05 -0.34
C LEU A 109 -5.20 17.11 -1.47
N VAL A 110 -3.93 17.17 -1.86
CA VAL A 110 -3.34 16.22 -2.81
C VAL A 110 -2.28 15.38 -2.11
N LEU A 111 -2.32 14.06 -2.32
CA LEU A 111 -1.32 13.10 -1.87
C LEU A 111 -0.42 12.75 -3.05
N ALA A 112 0.90 12.87 -2.89
CA ALA A 112 1.84 12.70 -3.97
C ALA A 112 3.12 11.97 -3.50
N ASP A 113 3.87 11.42 -4.46
CA ASP A 113 5.16 10.76 -4.23
C ASP A 113 6.28 11.80 -4.18
N GLY A 114 7.07 11.79 -3.13
CA GLY A 114 8.14 12.76 -2.92
C GLY A 114 9.29 12.65 -3.91
N SER A 115 9.49 11.47 -4.50
CA SER A 115 10.55 11.24 -5.48
C SER A 115 10.15 11.56 -6.92
N GLN A 116 8.84 11.46 -7.24
CA GLN A 116 8.34 11.56 -8.62
C GLN A 116 7.52 12.82 -8.89
N HIS A 117 6.87 13.39 -7.86
CA HIS A 117 5.86 14.44 -8.04
C HIS A 117 6.24 15.79 -7.42
N GLU A 118 7.50 16.02 -7.07
CA GLU A 118 7.95 17.29 -6.44
C GLU A 118 7.56 18.52 -7.27
N ALA A 119 7.81 18.49 -8.60
CA ALA A 119 7.45 19.58 -9.50
C ALA A 119 5.93 19.82 -9.60
N VAL A 120 5.12 18.75 -9.55
CA VAL A 120 3.64 18.84 -9.52
C VAL A 120 3.19 19.44 -8.20
N ALA A 121 3.80 19.02 -7.09
CA ALA A 121 3.49 19.51 -5.75
C ALA A 121 3.78 21.02 -5.62
N GLU A 122 4.91 21.49 -6.17
CA GLU A 122 5.27 22.90 -6.18
C GLU A 122 4.24 23.74 -6.94
N GLN A 123 3.85 23.33 -8.14
CA GLN A 123 2.83 24.03 -8.93
C GLN A 123 1.46 24.06 -8.24
N LEU A 124 1.04 22.98 -7.60
CA LEU A 124 -0.25 22.95 -6.86
C LEU A 124 -0.21 23.85 -5.62
N ARG A 125 0.92 23.89 -4.90
CA ARG A 125 1.11 24.79 -3.75
C ARG A 125 1.07 26.27 -4.16
N GLU A 126 1.65 26.63 -5.31
CA GLU A 126 1.53 28.00 -5.87
C GLU A 126 0.07 28.38 -6.19
N LEU A 127 -0.77 27.40 -6.51
CA LEU A 127 -2.21 27.58 -6.73
C LEU A 127 -3.04 27.53 -5.44
N GLY A 128 -2.37 27.38 -4.27
CA GLY A 128 -3.02 27.36 -2.96
C GLY A 128 -3.61 26.01 -2.58
N ILE A 129 -3.24 24.91 -3.26
CA ILE A 129 -3.69 23.55 -2.95
C ILE A 129 -2.58 22.88 -2.12
N PRO A 130 -2.85 22.46 -0.85
CA PRO A 130 -1.87 21.75 -0.05
C PRO A 130 -1.55 20.39 -0.65
N VAL A 131 -0.26 20.02 -0.62
CA VAL A 131 0.23 18.72 -1.09
C VAL A 131 1.06 18.09 0.00
N VAL A 132 0.73 16.87 0.37
CA VAL A 132 1.52 16.00 1.26
C VAL A 132 2.33 15.04 0.43
N LEU A 133 3.65 15.07 0.62
CA LEU A 133 4.59 14.18 -0.05
C LEU A 133 4.92 12.97 0.83
N TYR A 134 4.85 11.79 0.25
CA TYR A 134 5.22 10.54 0.88
C TYR A 134 6.53 10.01 0.33
N HIS A 135 7.28 9.36 1.19
CA HIS A 135 8.42 8.53 0.88
C HIS A 135 8.43 7.37 1.87
N ALA A 136 8.10 6.18 1.41
CA ALA A 136 8.04 5.00 2.27
C ALA A 136 8.69 3.81 1.54
N GLU A 137 9.91 3.49 1.94
CA GLU A 137 10.70 2.35 1.43
C GLU A 137 11.10 1.39 2.57
N THR A 138 10.67 1.69 3.81
CA THR A 138 10.89 0.85 4.99
C THR A 138 9.60 0.65 5.79
N PRO A 139 9.51 -0.38 6.65
CA PRO A 139 8.38 -0.58 7.55
C PRO A 139 8.09 0.61 8.48
N ASP A 140 9.13 1.26 8.98
CA ASP A 140 8.97 2.43 9.85
C ASP A 140 8.41 3.62 9.07
N GLU A 141 8.90 3.88 7.87
CA GLU A 141 8.37 4.93 7.00
C GLU A 141 6.93 4.66 6.56
N LEU A 142 6.53 3.38 6.35
CA LEU A 142 5.13 3.01 6.15
C LEU A 142 4.26 3.38 7.36
N LYS A 143 4.68 3.05 8.58
CA LYS A 143 3.95 3.38 9.81
C LYS A 143 3.85 4.90 10.00
N GLU A 144 4.93 5.64 9.70
CA GLU A 144 4.92 7.10 9.70
C GLU A 144 3.95 7.67 8.66
N ALA A 145 3.93 7.14 7.42
CA ALA A 145 3.01 7.55 6.36
C ALA A 145 1.54 7.33 6.74
N VAL A 146 1.23 6.19 7.37
CA VAL A 146 -0.13 5.88 7.87
C VAL A 146 -0.52 6.85 8.99
N THR A 147 0.37 7.10 9.95
CA THR A 147 0.17 8.05 11.06
C THR A 147 -0.03 9.47 10.53
N LEU A 148 0.83 9.92 9.60
CA LEU A 148 0.72 11.21 8.94
C LEU A 148 -0.63 11.36 8.24
N THR A 149 -1.06 10.34 7.50
CA THR A 149 -2.35 10.35 6.79
C THR A 149 -3.52 10.45 7.79
N ALA A 150 -3.47 9.73 8.89
CA ALA A 150 -4.49 9.75 9.93
C ALA A 150 -4.66 11.13 10.56
N SER A 151 -3.56 11.87 10.78
CA SER A 151 -3.53 13.16 11.48
C SER A 151 -4.38 14.27 10.84
N PHE A 152 -4.67 14.17 9.53
CA PHE A 152 -5.57 15.10 8.83
C PHE A 152 -6.92 14.48 8.44
N LEU A 153 -7.13 13.19 8.71
CA LEU A 153 -8.41 12.53 8.45
C LEU A 153 -9.35 12.55 9.66
N GLY A 154 -8.80 12.71 10.86
CA GLY A 154 -9.53 12.87 12.11
C GLY A 154 -9.41 11.67 13.07
N PRO A 155 -10.04 11.74 14.27
CA PRO A 155 -9.79 10.82 15.38
C PRO A 155 -10.09 9.34 15.10
N ASP A 156 -11.08 9.06 14.26
CA ASP A 156 -11.39 7.68 13.88
C ASP A 156 -10.27 7.07 13.03
N ALA A 157 -9.64 7.90 12.17
CA ALA A 157 -8.50 7.49 11.36
C ALA A 157 -7.24 7.30 12.24
N GLU A 158 -7.03 8.15 13.23
CA GLU A 158 -5.93 8.00 14.21
C GLU A 158 -6.06 6.66 14.97
N THR A 159 -7.26 6.33 15.44
CA THR A 159 -7.52 5.04 16.09
C THR A 159 -7.21 3.85 15.18
N LYS A 160 -7.54 3.95 13.88
CA LYS A 160 -7.23 2.91 12.90
C LYS A 160 -5.74 2.83 12.58
N ALA A 161 -5.03 3.95 12.56
CA ALA A 161 -3.59 3.97 12.39
C ALA A 161 -2.87 3.26 13.54
N ASP A 162 -3.27 3.55 14.78
CA ASP A 162 -2.73 2.87 15.96
C ASP A 162 -2.98 1.36 15.93
N ALA A 163 -4.20 0.95 15.52
CA ALA A 163 -4.55 -0.46 15.37
C ALA A 163 -3.70 -1.14 14.28
N PHE A 164 -3.52 -0.47 13.13
CA PHE A 164 -2.69 -1.00 12.04
C PHE A 164 -1.23 -1.19 12.47
N ILE A 165 -0.65 -0.21 13.16
CA ILE A 165 0.73 -0.30 13.66
C ILE A 165 0.87 -1.47 14.63
N ALA A 166 -0.09 -1.62 15.55
CA ALA A 166 -0.10 -2.73 16.50
C ALA A 166 -0.23 -4.09 15.80
N ASP A 167 -1.08 -4.19 14.77
CA ASP A 167 -1.23 -5.42 13.98
C ASP A 167 0.03 -5.75 13.16
N TYR A 168 0.68 -4.72 12.60
CA TYR A 168 1.94 -4.90 11.88
C TYR A 168 3.03 -5.44 12.79
N ASP A 169 3.21 -4.81 13.97
CA ASP A 169 4.20 -5.25 14.95
C ASP A 169 3.89 -6.65 15.46
N ARG A 170 2.63 -6.94 15.80
CA ARG A 170 2.18 -8.28 16.18
C ARG A 170 2.51 -9.34 15.13
N MET A 171 2.34 -9.01 13.84
CA MET A 171 2.66 -9.92 12.75
C MET A 171 4.16 -10.23 12.69
N VAL A 172 5.00 -9.21 12.77
CA VAL A 172 6.46 -9.36 12.79
C VAL A 172 6.90 -10.17 14.01
N ASP A 173 6.36 -9.88 15.18
CA ASP A 173 6.67 -10.59 16.43
C ASP A 173 6.26 -12.06 16.34
N ALA A 174 5.05 -12.36 15.85
CA ALA A 174 4.57 -13.74 15.73
C ALA A 174 5.45 -14.57 14.78
N VAL A 175 5.87 -14.01 13.64
CA VAL A 175 6.81 -14.69 12.74
C VAL A 175 8.18 -14.86 13.39
N SER A 176 8.67 -13.84 14.07
CA SER A 176 9.96 -13.89 14.78
C SER A 176 9.97 -14.95 15.88
N ASP A 177 8.89 -15.06 16.64
CA ASP A 177 8.74 -16.06 17.72
C ASP A 177 8.71 -17.49 17.16
N ASP A 178 7.95 -17.72 16.08
CA ASP A 178 7.91 -19.02 15.39
C ASP A 178 9.29 -19.44 14.85
N LEU A 179 10.09 -18.48 14.41
CA LEU A 179 11.41 -18.68 13.83
C LEU A 179 12.57 -18.49 14.83
N ALA A 180 12.29 -18.34 16.14
CA ALA A 180 13.31 -18.05 17.16
C ALA A 180 14.42 -19.12 17.27
N SER A 181 14.17 -20.36 16.82
CA SER A 181 15.15 -21.43 16.76
C SER A 181 16.02 -21.41 15.50
N LEU A 182 15.67 -20.60 14.49
CA LEU A 182 16.39 -20.53 13.23
C LEU A 182 17.69 -19.72 13.40
N ARG A 183 18.81 -20.32 13.02
CA ARG A 183 20.10 -19.62 13.07
C ARG A 183 20.20 -18.67 11.86
N PRO A 184 20.94 -17.57 11.95
CA PRO A 184 21.14 -16.63 10.82
C PRO A 184 21.61 -17.33 9.52
N ASP A 185 22.51 -18.31 9.64
CA ASP A 185 23.05 -19.06 8.49
C ASP A 185 22.06 -20.07 7.88
N ASP A 186 20.96 -20.39 8.58
CA ASP A 186 19.91 -21.30 8.13
C ASP A 186 18.72 -20.53 7.51
N ARG A 187 18.81 -19.20 7.39
CA ARG A 187 17.78 -18.40 6.75
C ARG A 187 17.68 -18.72 5.26
N ALA A 188 16.45 -18.88 4.77
CA ALA A 188 16.20 -19.15 3.38
C ALA A 188 16.76 -18.04 2.48
N ARG A 189 17.53 -18.42 1.46
CA ARG A 189 18.16 -17.50 0.51
C ARG A 189 17.18 -17.22 -0.64
N VAL A 190 16.69 -15.98 -0.69
CA VAL A 190 15.56 -15.57 -1.52
C VAL A 190 16.01 -14.65 -2.65
N LEU A 191 15.67 -14.99 -3.88
CA LEU A 191 15.71 -14.07 -5.02
C LEU A 191 14.30 -13.48 -5.23
N PHE A 192 14.18 -12.16 -5.19
CA PHE A 192 12.93 -11.48 -5.54
C PHE A 192 13.06 -10.86 -6.93
N ILE A 193 12.18 -11.25 -7.86
CA ILE A 193 12.16 -10.75 -9.23
C ILE A 193 10.92 -9.93 -9.53
N GLY A 194 11.09 -8.90 -10.35
CA GLY A 194 10.06 -7.94 -10.73
C GLY A 194 9.32 -8.31 -12.03
N THR A 195 9.35 -7.36 -12.97
CA THR A 195 8.63 -7.45 -14.26
C THR A 195 9.36 -8.24 -15.33
N SER A 196 10.63 -8.58 -15.12
CA SER A 196 11.41 -9.53 -15.94
C SER A 196 12.15 -10.48 -14.99
N SER A 197 12.57 -11.64 -15.52
CA SER A 197 13.27 -12.66 -14.73
C SER A 197 14.66 -12.23 -14.25
N THR A 198 15.21 -11.18 -14.84
CA THR A 198 16.52 -10.59 -14.50
C THR A 198 16.44 -9.25 -13.77
N ARG A 199 15.22 -8.75 -13.53
CA ARG A 199 14.98 -7.53 -12.77
C ARG A 199 14.77 -7.86 -11.30
N VAL A 200 15.75 -7.53 -10.49
CA VAL A 200 15.82 -7.92 -9.07
C VAL A 200 15.77 -6.70 -8.15
N ILE A 201 15.39 -6.91 -6.91
CA ILE A 201 15.42 -5.87 -5.86
C ILE A 201 16.84 -5.56 -5.40
N SER A 202 17.01 -4.43 -4.72
CA SER A 202 18.21 -4.05 -3.98
C SER A 202 17.98 -4.11 -2.48
N ASN A 203 19.02 -3.83 -1.69
CA ASN A 203 18.91 -3.71 -0.23
C ASN A 203 18.17 -2.45 0.26
N GLU A 204 17.93 -1.48 -0.62
CA GLU A 204 17.25 -0.22 -0.28
C GLU A 204 15.74 -0.25 -0.63
N MET A 205 15.22 -1.41 -1.02
CA MET A 205 13.81 -1.58 -1.39
C MET A 205 13.02 -2.28 -0.30
N TYR A 206 11.78 -1.86 -0.12
CA TYR A 206 10.82 -2.38 0.86
C TYR A 206 10.69 -3.92 0.85
N GLN A 207 10.81 -4.55 -0.33
CA GLN A 207 10.73 -6.01 -0.47
C GLN A 207 11.85 -6.73 0.28
N THR A 208 13.01 -6.10 0.46
CA THR A 208 14.11 -6.68 1.24
C THR A 208 13.75 -6.75 2.72
N ASP A 209 13.16 -5.68 3.27
CA ASP A 209 12.66 -5.68 4.65
C ASP A 209 11.54 -6.71 4.85
N LEU A 210 10.65 -6.89 3.86
CA LEU A 210 9.62 -7.94 3.92
C LEU A 210 10.22 -9.35 3.97
N ILE A 211 11.25 -9.62 3.15
CA ILE A 211 11.96 -10.91 3.15
C ILE A 211 12.61 -11.15 4.52
N GLU A 212 13.25 -10.14 5.09
CA GLU A 212 13.91 -10.23 6.39
C GLU A 212 12.90 -10.43 7.53
N ALA A 213 11.78 -9.69 7.52
CA ALA A 213 10.70 -9.86 8.48
C ALA A 213 10.04 -11.24 8.39
N ALA A 214 10.01 -11.85 7.19
CA ALA A 214 9.57 -13.23 6.96
C ALA A 214 10.62 -14.29 7.30
N GLY A 215 11.79 -13.89 7.83
CA GLY A 215 12.90 -14.78 8.24
C GLY A 215 13.83 -15.19 7.11
N GLY A 216 13.69 -14.63 5.90
CA GLY A 216 14.56 -14.90 4.77
C GLY A 216 15.81 -13.99 4.74
N SER A 217 16.62 -14.18 3.70
CA SER A 217 17.76 -13.33 3.35
C SER A 217 17.78 -13.10 1.84
N SER A 218 17.78 -11.83 1.41
CA SER A 218 17.85 -11.50 -0.01
C SER A 218 19.23 -11.81 -0.57
N VAL A 219 19.29 -12.60 -1.67
CA VAL A 219 20.56 -12.90 -2.37
C VAL A 219 21.11 -11.70 -3.13
N SER A 220 20.28 -10.68 -3.38
CA SER A 220 20.67 -9.44 -4.08
C SER A 220 20.92 -8.27 -3.11
N SER A 221 21.15 -8.53 -1.82
CA SER A 221 21.39 -7.52 -0.78
C SER A 221 22.67 -6.70 -0.95
N GLU A 222 23.57 -7.09 -1.86
CA GLU A 222 24.76 -6.31 -2.24
C GLU A 222 24.45 -5.19 -3.24
N LEU A 223 23.26 -5.18 -3.86
CA LEU A 223 22.84 -4.17 -4.82
C LEU A 223 22.21 -2.96 -4.10
N PHE A 224 22.34 -1.79 -4.73
CA PHE A 224 21.87 -0.51 -4.21
C PHE A 224 20.88 0.17 -5.18
N GLY A 225 20.17 1.16 -4.68
CA GLY A 225 19.17 1.93 -5.43
C GLY A 225 17.85 1.19 -5.55
N SER A 226 17.13 1.40 -6.64
CA SER A 226 15.86 0.73 -6.90
C SER A 226 16.07 -0.62 -7.61
N TRP A 227 15.15 -1.01 -8.49
CA TRP A 227 15.24 -2.21 -9.30
C TRP A 227 16.53 -2.27 -10.13
N ASN A 228 17.24 -3.39 -10.06
CA ASN A 228 18.47 -3.65 -10.82
C ASN A 228 18.23 -4.71 -11.90
N GLU A 229 18.82 -4.50 -13.08
CA GLU A 229 18.91 -5.53 -14.10
C GLU A 229 20.23 -6.29 -13.94
N VAL A 230 20.16 -7.60 -13.74
CA VAL A 230 21.30 -8.50 -13.64
C VAL A 230 21.30 -9.49 -14.80
N ASN A 231 22.42 -10.17 -15.03
CA ASN A 231 22.45 -11.29 -15.99
C ASN A 231 22.17 -12.63 -15.28
N LEU A 232 21.86 -13.64 -16.08
CA LEU A 232 21.57 -14.98 -15.56
C LEU A 232 22.78 -15.60 -14.85
N GLU A 233 24.00 -15.30 -15.28
CA GLU A 233 25.24 -15.79 -14.66
C GLU A 233 25.35 -15.32 -13.20
N GLN A 234 24.94 -14.08 -12.92
CA GLN A 234 24.87 -13.56 -11.55
C GLN A 234 23.84 -14.30 -10.71
N ILE A 235 22.65 -14.59 -11.27
CA ILE A 235 21.60 -15.36 -10.59
C ILE A 235 22.08 -16.78 -10.32
N LEU A 236 22.75 -17.42 -11.27
CA LEU A 236 23.34 -18.74 -11.10
C LEU A 236 24.43 -18.77 -10.02
N LEU A 237 25.20 -17.68 -9.91
CA LEU A 237 26.22 -17.55 -8.85
C LEU A 237 25.59 -17.36 -7.46
N TRP A 238 24.49 -16.64 -7.38
CA TRP A 238 23.74 -16.49 -6.13
C TRP A 238 23.06 -17.79 -5.70
N ASP A 239 22.63 -18.62 -6.63
CA ASP A 239 21.94 -19.90 -6.43
C ASP A 239 20.89 -19.84 -5.31
N PRO A 240 19.78 -19.12 -5.50
CA PRO A 240 18.75 -18.97 -4.48
C PRO A 240 18.02 -20.28 -4.18
N GLU A 241 17.62 -20.45 -2.93
CA GLU A 241 16.79 -21.58 -2.46
C GLU A 241 15.30 -21.35 -2.78
N ILE A 242 14.90 -20.06 -2.91
CA ILE A 242 13.52 -19.64 -3.21
C ILE A 242 13.56 -18.50 -4.20
N ILE A 243 12.66 -18.54 -5.18
CA ILE A 243 12.39 -17.41 -6.07
C ILE A 243 10.98 -16.90 -5.79
N VAL A 244 10.86 -15.61 -5.46
CA VAL A 244 9.60 -14.89 -5.31
C VAL A 244 9.43 -13.94 -6.48
N ILE A 245 8.28 -14.00 -7.12
CA ILE A 245 7.92 -13.17 -8.28
C ILE A 245 6.92 -12.11 -7.81
N ALA A 246 7.18 -10.85 -8.16
CA ALA A 246 6.26 -9.75 -7.87
C ALA A 246 4.85 -9.99 -8.45
N PRO A 247 3.77 -9.52 -7.81
CA PRO A 247 2.39 -9.78 -8.23
C PRO A 247 1.96 -9.01 -9.49
N TYR A 248 2.83 -8.14 -10.00
CA TYR A 248 2.57 -7.31 -11.18
C TYR A 248 3.62 -7.58 -12.25
N GLY A 249 3.27 -7.78 -13.42
CA GLY A 249 4.18 -8.14 -14.51
C GLY A 249 3.76 -9.46 -15.17
N PRO A 250 4.40 -9.81 -16.28
CA PRO A 250 3.98 -10.96 -17.06
C PRO A 250 4.51 -12.30 -16.53
N ILE A 251 5.62 -12.29 -15.76
CA ILE A 251 6.35 -13.50 -15.35
C ILE A 251 5.49 -14.41 -14.48
N GLN A 252 5.46 -15.69 -14.84
CA GLN A 252 4.79 -16.74 -14.09
C GLN A 252 5.81 -17.76 -13.57
N PRO A 253 5.50 -18.52 -12.51
CA PRO A 253 6.39 -19.58 -12.03
C PRO A 253 6.82 -20.56 -13.11
N ALA A 254 5.93 -20.92 -14.06
CA ALA A 254 6.23 -21.82 -15.17
C ALA A 254 7.33 -21.26 -16.10
N ASP A 255 7.39 -19.94 -16.29
CA ASP A 255 8.42 -19.29 -17.12
C ASP A 255 9.84 -19.51 -16.58
N ILE A 256 9.96 -19.71 -15.27
CA ILE A 256 11.23 -20.01 -14.57
C ILE A 256 11.44 -21.52 -14.47
N LEU A 257 10.43 -22.26 -13.99
CA LEU A 257 10.53 -23.71 -13.74
C LEU A 257 10.78 -24.53 -15.01
N GLU A 258 10.24 -24.10 -16.15
CA GLU A 258 10.37 -24.80 -17.43
C GLU A 258 11.53 -24.28 -18.29
N ASN A 259 12.21 -23.21 -17.85
CA ASN A 259 13.32 -22.62 -18.62
C ASN A 259 14.58 -23.48 -18.49
N PRO A 260 15.16 -23.99 -19.60
CA PRO A 260 16.36 -24.83 -19.56
C PRO A 260 17.57 -24.18 -18.89
N ASP A 261 17.70 -22.85 -19.02
CA ASP A 261 18.86 -22.13 -18.51
C ASP A 261 18.85 -21.95 -16.99
N TRP A 262 17.69 -22.21 -16.34
CA TRP A 262 17.48 -22.06 -14.90
C TRP A 262 17.50 -23.40 -14.14
N GLN A 263 17.61 -24.54 -14.84
CA GLN A 263 17.47 -25.89 -14.25
C GLN A 263 18.52 -26.27 -13.22
N SER A 264 19.65 -25.55 -13.17
CA SER A 264 20.71 -25.79 -12.18
C SER A 264 20.48 -25.14 -10.84
N LEU A 265 19.54 -24.20 -10.73
CA LEU A 265 19.23 -23.49 -9.48
C LEU A 265 18.50 -24.37 -8.47
N ASP A 266 18.86 -24.29 -7.21
CA ASP A 266 18.23 -25.00 -6.10
C ASP A 266 16.72 -24.72 -6.03
N ALA A 267 16.30 -23.47 -6.19
CA ALA A 267 14.89 -23.06 -6.21
C ALA A 267 14.09 -23.79 -7.30
N VAL A 268 14.69 -23.99 -8.51
CA VAL A 268 14.03 -24.66 -9.64
C VAL A 268 13.99 -26.16 -9.41
N GLN A 269 15.08 -26.77 -8.96
CA GLN A 269 15.16 -28.20 -8.68
C GLN A 269 14.20 -28.64 -7.57
N SER A 270 14.01 -27.79 -6.56
CA SER A 270 13.08 -28.03 -5.45
C SER A 270 11.64 -27.58 -5.73
N GLY A 271 11.40 -26.91 -6.88
CA GLY A 271 10.09 -26.37 -7.24
C GLY A 271 9.66 -25.16 -6.40
N ARG A 272 10.59 -24.48 -5.71
CA ARG A 272 10.32 -23.35 -4.83
C ARG A 272 10.35 -22.01 -5.58
N VAL A 273 9.49 -21.88 -6.58
CA VAL A 273 9.30 -20.67 -7.38
C VAL A 273 7.85 -20.24 -7.23
N TYR A 274 7.62 -19.09 -6.63
CA TYR A 274 6.30 -18.63 -6.22
C TYR A 274 6.01 -17.24 -6.74
N ARG A 275 4.76 -16.96 -7.07
CA ARG A 275 4.31 -15.61 -7.39
C ARG A 275 3.44 -15.09 -6.26
N MET A 276 3.79 -13.89 -5.74
CA MET A 276 3.00 -13.28 -4.68
C MET A 276 1.56 -13.04 -5.12
N PRO A 277 0.58 -13.29 -4.26
CA PRO A 277 -0.81 -13.00 -4.56
C PRO A 277 -1.07 -11.49 -4.57
N ARG A 278 -2.13 -11.11 -5.28
CA ARG A 278 -2.67 -9.75 -5.28
C ARG A 278 -4.17 -9.81 -5.42
N LEU A 279 -4.89 -9.13 -4.55
CA LEU A 279 -6.34 -9.00 -4.67
C LEU A 279 -6.74 -7.54 -4.97
N ILE A 280 -6.39 -6.62 -4.10
CA ILE A 280 -6.63 -5.17 -4.23
C ILE A 280 -5.30 -4.46 -4.44
N ALA A 281 -4.47 -4.32 -3.40
CA ALA A 281 -3.12 -3.79 -3.55
C ALA A 281 -2.07 -4.90 -3.75
N PRO A 282 -0.90 -4.59 -4.30
CA PRO A 282 0.23 -5.52 -4.30
C PRO A 282 0.84 -5.58 -2.90
N ILE A 283 0.89 -6.78 -2.30
CA ILE A 283 1.33 -7.00 -0.91
C ILE A 283 2.85 -6.95 -0.72
N ASP A 284 3.59 -6.66 -1.77
CA ASP A 284 5.05 -6.49 -1.78
C ASP A 284 5.50 -5.02 -1.75
N THR A 285 4.56 -4.08 -1.72
CA THR A 285 4.83 -2.63 -1.70
C THR A 285 4.47 -2.04 -0.34
N PRO A 286 4.97 -0.85 0.04
CA PRO A 286 4.70 -0.24 1.35
C PRO A 286 3.26 0.28 1.47
N VAL A 287 2.30 -0.62 1.37
CA VAL A 287 0.86 -0.41 1.57
C VAL A 287 0.40 -1.14 2.83
N PRO A 288 -0.76 -0.81 3.41
CA PRO A 288 -1.26 -1.53 4.59
C PRO A 288 -1.35 -3.04 4.41
N GLU A 289 -1.67 -3.53 3.21
CA GLU A 289 -1.74 -4.97 2.90
C GLU A 289 -0.38 -5.68 2.97
N SER A 290 0.74 -4.96 3.05
CA SER A 290 2.07 -5.57 3.08
C SER A 290 2.34 -6.43 4.33
N LEU A 291 1.62 -6.20 5.41
CA LEU A 291 1.68 -7.11 6.57
C LEU A 291 1.27 -8.54 6.20
N LEU A 292 0.34 -8.70 5.24
CA LEU A 292 -0.02 -10.01 4.68
C LEU A 292 1.11 -10.57 3.81
N GLY A 293 1.94 -9.71 3.21
CA GLY A 293 3.15 -10.09 2.48
C GLY A 293 4.15 -10.78 3.38
N ILE A 294 4.36 -10.27 4.61
CA ILE A 294 5.23 -10.90 5.63
C ILE A 294 4.69 -12.29 5.97
N ALA A 295 3.40 -12.39 6.32
CA ALA A 295 2.76 -13.64 6.69
C ALA A 295 2.82 -14.69 5.56
N TRP A 296 2.55 -14.27 4.34
CA TRP A 296 2.58 -15.14 3.17
C TRP A 296 3.99 -15.64 2.89
N MET A 297 5.00 -14.76 2.87
CA MET A 297 6.40 -15.16 2.65
C MET A 297 6.88 -16.10 3.76
N ALA A 298 6.59 -15.82 5.03
CA ALA A 298 6.97 -16.67 6.14
C ALA A 298 6.41 -18.08 5.99
N LYS A 299 5.14 -18.22 5.58
CA LYS A 299 4.51 -19.53 5.28
C LYS A 299 5.15 -20.22 4.08
N VAL A 300 5.56 -19.49 3.06
CA VAL A 300 6.24 -20.03 1.87
C VAL A 300 7.67 -20.47 2.21
N PHE A 301 8.37 -19.69 3.02
CA PHE A 301 9.76 -19.98 3.41
C PHE A 301 9.83 -21.16 4.37
N TYR A 302 8.93 -21.20 5.37
CA TYR A 302 8.96 -22.15 6.48
C TYR A 302 7.59 -22.74 6.81
N PRO A 303 6.99 -23.52 5.88
CA PRO A 303 5.62 -24.04 6.05
C PRO A 303 5.42 -24.91 7.29
N GLU A 304 6.49 -25.56 7.78
CA GLU A 304 6.43 -26.44 8.94
C GLU A 304 6.73 -25.71 10.27
N LEU A 305 7.38 -24.55 10.23
CA LEU A 305 7.77 -23.80 11.43
C LEU A 305 6.76 -22.70 11.77
N VAL A 306 6.26 -21.99 10.76
CA VAL A 306 5.34 -20.88 10.95
C VAL A 306 3.95 -21.42 11.26
N THR A 307 3.44 -21.14 12.47
CA THR A 307 2.14 -21.63 12.96
C THR A 307 0.97 -20.69 12.64
N LEU A 308 1.26 -19.47 12.25
CA LEU A 308 0.30 -18.43 11.88
C LEU A 308 -0.78 -18.94 10.93
N ASP A 309 -2.05 -18.64 11.21
CA ASP A 309 -3.18 -18.92 10.31
C ASP A 309 -3.33 -17.81 9.27
N LEU A 310 -2.65 -17.95 8.13
CA LEU A 310 -2.68 -16.97 7.04
C LEU A 310 -4.11 -16.67 6.55
N ALA A 311 -5.00 -17.68 6.53
CA ALA A 311 -6.38 -17.47 6.08
C ALA A 311 -7.14 -16.55 7.04
N GLN A 312 -6.96 -16.74 8.34
CA GLN A 312 -7.56 -15.87 9.36
C GLN A 312 -6.99 -14.44 9.28
N GLU A 313 -5.67 -14.27 9.13
CA GLU A 313 -5.04 -12.95 8.99
C GLU A 313 -5.55 -12.20 7.76
N VAL A 314 -5.68 -12.89 6.63
CA VAL A 314 -6.24 -12.30 5.39
C VAL A 314 -7.69 -11.86 5.61
N VAL A 315 -8.54 -12.69 6.21
CA VAL A 315 -9.95 -12.35 6.49
C VAL A 315 -10.06 -11.15 7.43
N CYS A 316 -9.29 -11.15 8.52
CA CYS A 316 -9.28 -10.04 9.48
C CYS A 316 -8.83 -8.73 8.82
N PHE A 317 -7.72 -8.75 8.08
CA PHE A 317 -7.22 -7.55 7.43
C PHE A 317 -8.27 -6.89 6.51
N TYR A 318 -8.85 -7.65 5.60
CA TYR A 318 -9.83 -7.09 4.65
C TYR A 318 -11.12 -6.63 5.35
N ALA A 319 -11.55 -7.30 6.41
CA ALA A 319 -12.71 -6.87 7.19
C ALA A 319 -12.45 -5.58 7.96
N ASP A 320 -11.32 -5.48 8.66
CA ASP A 320 -11.04 -4.39 9.61
C ASP A 320 -10.60 -3.10 8.90
N TYR A 321 -9.73 -3.21 7.87
CA TYR A 321 -9.17 -2.05 7.20
C TYR A 321 -9.92 -1.65 5.93
N TYR A 322 -10.45 -2.62 5.17
CA TYR A 322 -11.13 -2.33 3.91
C TYR A 322 -12.65 -2.55 3.95
N GLN A 323 -13.19 -2.99 5.10
CA GLN A 323 -14.62 -3.32 5.27
C GLN A 323 -15.13 -4.22 4.14
N PHE A 324 -14.29 -5.15 3.73
CA PHE A 324 -14.51 -6.00 2.56
C PHE A 324 -14.57 -7.48 2.94
N THR A 325 -15.66 -8.12 2.56
CA THR A 325 -15.85 -9.57 2.77
C THR A 325 -15.36 -10.34 1.55
N LEU A 326 -14.40 -11.22 1.77
CA LEU A 326 -13.84 -12.09 0.73
C LEU A 326 -14.78 -13.24 0.40
N THR A 327 -14.76 -13.65 -0.86
CA THR A 327 -15.29 -14.97 -1.28
C THR A 327 -14.27 -16.06 -0.98
N ASP A 328 -14.70 -17.33 -0.97
CA ASP A 328 -13.79 -18.47 -0.77
C ASP A 328 -12.70 -18.53 -1.86
N GLU A 329 -13.02 -18.12 -3.09
CA GLU A 329 -12.05 -18.07 -4.20
C GLU A 329 -10.99 -16.99 -3.98
N GLU A 330 -11.39 -15.80 -3.52
CA GLU A 330 -10.48 -14.70 -3.21
C GLU A 330 -9.58 -15.03 -2.03
N LEU A 331 -10.13 -15.64 -0.98
CA LEU A 331 -9.35 -16.14 0.14
C LEU A 331 -8.33 -17.18 -0.32
N ALA A 332 -8.76 -18.15 -1.14
CA ALA A 332 -7.88 -19.14 -1.71
C ALA A 332 -6.78 -18.53 -2.62
N GLN A 333 -7.10 -17.45 -3.35
CA GLN A 333 -6.11 -16.72 -4.15
C GLN A 333 -5.03 -16.08 -3.26
N MET A 334 -5.40 -15.51 -2.12
CA MET A 334 -4.48 -14.82 -1.20
C MET A 334 -3.64 -15.77 -0.34
N THR A 335 -4.07 -17.01 -0.17
CA THR A 335 -3.43 -17.98 0.73
C THR A 335 -2.63 -19.06 0.02
N ARG A 336 -2.75 -19.20 -1.30
CA ARG A 336 -1.94 -20.15 -2.07
C ARG A 336 -0.49 -19.67 -2.16
N PRO A 337 0.47 -20.62 -1.98
CA PRO A 337 1.88 -20.36 -2.26
C PRO A 337 2.16 -20.26 -3.76
#